data_4b1ec81218b295a1d1dc2715e121d63f
#
_entry.id   4b1ec81218b295a1d1dc2715e121d63f
#
_cell.length_a   1.000
_cell.length_b   1.000
_cell.length_c   1.000
_cell.angle_alpha   90.00
_cell.angle_beta   90.00
_cell.angle_gamma   90.00
#
_symmetry.space_group_name_H-M   'P 1'
#
loop_
_entity.id
_entity.type
_entity.pdbx_description
1 polymer ?
#
loop_
_entity_poly.entity_id
_entity_poly.type
_entity_poly.pdbx_seq_one_letter_code
_entity_poly.pdbx_strand_id
1 'polypeptide(L)'
;TVYVKDVLAEENPGLVKDLEGPGARMFCFKQVESCLDSAWDLFAGDEMRVWDSVLCKSQSSGRGRMRRTWHSPEGNIYASWLWPQPDKEWEPVLSLVVGYVLSRALLQLGVGVGLKWPNDLWFEGGKAGGILVEDKQGVCMAGVGINFFHLPPLNQLRDKGLKKVSMLSPALPGWSISGLWAYLVYQGRN
;
A
#
# COMPACT_ATOMS: atom_id res chain seq x y z
N THR A 1 8.49 -1.91 -15.24
CA THR A 1 8.67 -0.68 -14.44
C THR A 1 7.97 0.47 -15.12
N VAL A 2 7.20 1.25 -14.39
CA VAL A 2 6.51 2.46 -14.87
C VAL A 2 6.76 3.60 -13.89
N TYR A 3 6.67 4.83 -14.35
CA TYR A 3 6.70 5.99 -13.45
C TYR A 3 5.30 6.29 -12.92
N VAL A 4 5.21 6.61 -11.65
CA VAL A 4 3.94 6.96 -10.97
C VAL A 4 3.22 8.09 -11.69
N LYS A 5 3.95 9.12 -12.13
CA LYS A 5 3.40 10.25 -12.87
C LYS A 5 2.75 9.87 -14.21
N ASP A 6 3.33 8.89 -14.92
CA ASP A 6 2.84 8.47 -16.22
C ASP A 6 1.52 7.71 -16.09
N VAL A 7 1.43 6.82 -15.07
CA VAL A 7 0.18 6.11 -14.74
C VAL A 7 -0.92 7.10 -14.36
N LEU A 8 -0.61 8.13 -13.55
CA LEU A 8 -1.58 9.15 -13.17
C LEU A 8 -2.00 10.01 -14.36
N ALA A 9 -1.05 10.40 -15.24
CA ALA A 9 -1.35 11.19 -16.42
C ALA A 9 -2.29 10.45 -17.39
N GLU A 10 -2.13 9.14 -17.52
CA GLU A 10 -2.98 8.30 -18.37
C GLU A 10 -4.37 8.09 -17.76
N GLU A 11 -4.46 7.73 -16.48
CA GLU A 11 -5.71 7.34 -15.84
C GLU A 11 -6.49 8.55 -15.26
N ASN A 12 -5.79 9.59 -14.78
CA ASN A 12 -6.37 10.73 -14.07
C ASN A 12 -5.60 12.04 -14.37
N PRO A 13 -5.64 12.55 -15.61
CA PRO A 13 -4.81 13.69 -16.05
C PRO A 13 -5.06 14.98 -15.25
N GLY A 14 -6.24 15.14 -14.66
CA GLY A 14 -6.57 16.31 -13.84
C GLY A 14 -5.84 16.35 -12.48
N LEU A 15 -5.25 15.24 -12.03
CA LEU A 15 -4.51 15.17 -10.78
C LEU A 15 -3.00 15.41 -10.94
N VAL A 16 -2.51 15.49 -12.17
CA VAL A 16 -1.08 15.63 -12.49
C VAL A 16 -0.76 17.08 -12.85
N LYS A 17 -0.95 17.97 -11.91
CA LYS A 17 -0.47 19.36 -12.05
C LYS A 17 0.90 19.47 -11.38
N ASP A 18 1.89 19.97 -12.14
CA ASP A 18 3.23 20.36 -11.65
C ASP A 18 4.16 19.24 -11.14
N LEU A 19 4.21 18.11 -11.85
CA LEU A 19 5.19 17.05 -11.55
C LEU A 19 6.55 17.36 -12.20
N GLU A 20 7.38 18.17 -11.54
CA GLU A 20 8.78 18.35 -11.92
C GLU A 20 9.67 17.23 -11.34
N GLY A 21 10.67 16.80 -12.12
CA GLY A 21 11.71 15.86 -11.73
C GLY A 21 11.44 14.38 -11.98
N PRO A 22 12.43 13.50 -11.72
CA PRO A 22 12.27 12.06 -11.84
C PRO A 22 11.26 11.58 -10.78
N GLY A 23 10.09 11.16 -11.23
CA GLY A 23 9.04 10.66 -10.36
C GLY A 23 9.42 9.33 -9.69
N ALA A 24 8.73 8.96 -8.63
CA ALA A 24 8.79 7.62 -8.05
C ALA A 24 8.45 6.57 -9.12
N ARG A 25 9.13 5.43 -9.05
CA ARG A 25 8.89 4.29 -9.96
C ARG A 25 8.00 3.27 -9.29
N MET A 26 7.24 2.57 -10.10
CA MET A 26 6.42 1.44 -9.69
C MET A 26 6.83 0.19 -10.48
N PHE A 27 7.30 -0.83 -9.77
CA PHE A 27 7.67 -2.13 -10.32
C PHE A 27 6.43 -3.04 -10.25
N CYS A 28 5.85 -3.34 -11.40
CA CYS A 28 4.60 -4.10 -11.47
C CYS A 28 4.85 -5.56 -11.79
N PHE A 29 4.28 -6.45 -10.97
CA PHE A 29 4.35 -7.90 -11.14
C PHE A 29 2.95 -8.51 -11.24
N LYS A 30 2.84 -9.60 -12.02
CA LYS A 30 1.60 -10.36 -12.08
C LYS A 30 1.40 -11.15 -10.79
N GLN A 31 2.40 -11.91 -10.37
CA GLN A 31 2.39 -12.71 -9.16
C GLN A 31 3.79 -12.76 -8.56
N VAL A 32 3.86 -12.69 -7.23
CA VAL A 32 5.08 -12.85 -6.44
C VAL A 32 4.79 -13.72 -5.21
N GLU A 33 5.82 -14.17 -4.52
CA GLU A 33 5.62 -14.79 -3.20
C GLU A 33 5.17 -13.72 -2.20
N SER A 34 5.88 -12.63 -2.12
CA SER A 34 5.56 -11.48 -1.27
C SER A 34 6.08 -10.19 -1.93
N CYS A 35 5.26 -9.15 -1.98
CA CYS A 35 5.71 -7.83 -2.45
C CYS A 35 6.87 -7.28 -1.60
N LEU A 36 6.89 -7.56 -0.29
CA LEU A 36 7.99 -7.15 0.59
C LEU A 36 9.30 -7.81 0.19
N ASP A 37 9.29 -9.12 -0.07
CA ASP A 37 10.50 -9.83 -0.46
C ASP A 37 11.00 -9.34 -1.82
N SER A 38 10.10 -9.20 -2.81
CA SER A 38 10.47 -8.64 -4.12
C SER A 38 11.05 -7.22 -4.02
N ALA A 39 10.52 -6.39 -3.11
CA ALA A 39 11.05 -5.04 -2.90
C ALA A 39 12.43 -5.08 -2.23
N TRP A 40 12.65 -5.98 -1.28
CA TRP A 40 13.97 -6.17 -0.68
C TRP A 40 15.00 -6.69 -1.68
N ASP A 41 14.62 -7.59 -2.59
CA ASP A 41 15.50 -8.10 -3.65
C ASP A 41 15.90 -6.99 -4.62
N LEU A 42 14.94 -6.16 -5.08
CA LEU A 42 15.20 -4.99 -5.92
C LEU A 42 16.08 -3.95 -5.22
N PHE A 43 15.87 -3.73 -3.92
CA PHE A 43 16.71 -2.83 -3.14
C PHE A 43 18.14 -3.37 -3.00
N ALA A 44 18.32 -4.65 -2.71
CA ALA A 44 19.62 -5.31 -2.62
C ALA A 44 20.38 -5.30 -3.96
N GLY A 45 19.66 -5.31 -5.08
CA GLY A 45 20.19 -5.16 -6.43
C GLY A 45 20.46 -3.71 -6.87
N ASP A 46 20.33 -2.71 -5.97
CA ASP A 46 20.47 -1.27 -6.25
C ASP A 46 19.50 -0.76 -7.34
N GLU A 47 18.38 -1.47 -7.52
CA GLU A 47 17.37 -1.09 -8.49
C GLU A 47 16.29 -0.16 -7.92
N MET A 48 16.12 -0.11 -6.60
CA MET A 48 15.04 0.59 -5.92
C MET A 48 15.55 1.77 -5.08
N ARG A 49 14.87 2.90 -5.16
CA ARG A 49 15.19 4.15 -4.43
C ARG A 49 14.04 4.55 -3.54
N VAL A 50 14.31 5.43 -2.57
CA VAL A 50 13.26 6.02 -1.72
C VAL A 50 12.12 6.57 -2.56
N TRP A 51 10.89 6.25 -2.15
CA TRP A 51 9.61 6.48 -2.79
C TRP A 51 9.26 5.53 -3.93
N ASP A 52 10.18 4.71 -4.42
CA ASP A 52 9.81 3.64 -5.34
C ASP A 52 8.95 2.58 -4.64
N SER A 53 8.13 1.89 -5.41
CA SER A 53 7.26 0.84 -4.89
C SER A 53 7.18 -0.37 -5.80
N VAL A 54 6.89 -1.52 -5.20
CA VAL A 54 6.44 -2.74 -5.89
C VAL A 54 4.93 -2.82 -5.79
N LEU A 55 4.26 -3.15 -6.88
CA LEU A 55 2.83 -3.47 -6.93
C LEU A 55 2.65 -4.82 -7.60
N CYS A 56 1.88 -5.73 -6.99
CA CYS A 56 1.57 -7.00 -7.61
C CYS A 56 0.06 -7.28 -7.64
N LYS A 57 -0.37 -8.13 -8.61
CA LYS A 57 -1.78 -8.52 -8.71
C LYS A 57 -2.17 -9.55 -7.66
N SER A 58 -1.24 -10.45 -7.30
CA SER A 58 -1.46 -11.48 -6.27
C SER A 58 -0.17 -11.87 -5.56
N GLN A 59 -0.31 -12.44 -4.36
CA GLN A 59 0.81 -13.00 -3.58
C GLN A 59 0.49 -14.43 -3.18
N SER A 60 1.45 -15.36 -3.34
CA SER A 60 1.30 -16.74 -2.87
C SER A 60 1.60 -16.90 -1.38
N SER A 61 2.42 -16.02 -0.82
CA SER A 61 2.88 -16.04 0.57
C SER A 61 2.81 -14.66 1.23
N GLY A 62 1.68 -13.94 1.02
CA GLY A 62 1.46 -12.62 1.59
C GLY A 62 1.58 -12.63 3.12
N ARG A 63 2.26 -11.62 3.69
CA ARG A 63 2.57 -11.54 5.12
C ARG A 63 1.86 -10.39 5.82
N GLY A 64 1.42 -10.67 7.04
CA GLY A 64 0.95 -9.69 8.02
C GLY A 64 1.78 -9.74 9.30
N ARG A 65 1.46 -8.89 10.26
CA ARG A 65 2.14 -8.87 11.58
C ARG A 65 2.04 -10.22 12.30
N MET A 66 3.03 -10.51 13.15
CA MET A 66 3.10 -11.74 13.96
C MET A 66 3.04 -13.01 13.10
N ARG A 67 3.69 -12.99 11.93
CA ARG A 67 3.73 -14.12 10.96
C ARG A 67 2.35 -14.60 10.51
N ARG A 68 1.34 -13.74 10.54
CA ARG A 68 0.02 -14.06 10.00
C ARG A 68 0.07 -14.02 8.48
N THR A 69 -0.70 -14.89 7.83
CA THR A 69 -0.88 -14.85 6.38
C THR A 69 -1.79 -13.69 5.99
N TRP A 70 -1.40 -12.95 4.96
CA TRP A 70 -2.26 -11.99 4.29
C TRP A 70 -2.80 -12.62 3.01
N HIS A 71 -4.11 -12.88 2.98
CA HIS A 71 -4.75 -13.48 1.81
C HIS A 71 -4.76 -12.48 0.65
N SER A 72 -4.20 -12.88 -0.50
CA SER A 72 -3.87 -11.95 -1.59
C SER A 72 -4.37 -12.42 -2.96
N PRO A 73 -5.70 -12.63 -3.17
CA PRO A 73 -6.24 -12.91 -4.50
C PRO A 73 -6.13 -11.67 -5.41
N GLU A 74 -6.21 -11.85 -6.72
CA GLU A 74 -6.26 -10.71 -7.65
C GLU A 74 -7.44 -9.77 -7.34
N GLY A 75 -7.27 -8.49 -7.67
CA GLY A 75 -8.32 -7.47 -7.52
C GLY A 75 -8.18 -6.57 -6.29
N ASN A 76 -7.07 -6.66 -5.56
CA ASN A 76 -6.78 -5.82 -4.41
C ASN A 76 -5.40 -5.14 -4.56
N ILE A 77 -5.09 -4.18 -3.70
CA ILE A 77 -3.76 -3.56 -3.67
C ILE A 77 -2.85 -4.38 -2.78
N TYR A 78 -1.76 -4.85 -3.33
CA TYR A 78 -0.63 -5.45 -2.62
C TYR A 78 0.62 -4.76 -3.08
N ALA A 79 1.19 -3.95 -2.21
CA ALA A 79 2.33 -3.13 -2.55
C ALA A 79 3.38 -3.14 -1.45
N SER A 80 4.61 -2.84 -1.84
CA SER A 80 5.70 -2.54 -0.92
C SER A 80 6.34 -1.24 -1.35
N TRP A 81 6.53 -0.32 -0.41
CA TRP A 81 6.92 1.04 -0.65
C TRP A 81 8.19 1.35 0.12
N LEU A 82 9.27 1.74 -0.58
CA LEU A 82 10.51 2.14 0.05
C LEU A 82 10.35 3.53 0.64
N TRP A 83 10.28 3.56 1.95
CA TRP A 83 10.00 4.74 2.75
C TRP A 83 11.30 5.42 3.17
N PRO A 84 11.36 6.76 3.25
CA PRO A 84 12.52 7.44 3.82
C PRO A 84 12.73 7.01 5.28
N GLN A 85 14.00 6.93 5.69
CA GLN A 85 14.32 6.62 7.08
C GLN A 85 13.73 7.70 8.00
N PRO A 86 12.85 7.34 8.93
CA PRO A 86 12.33 8.28 9.91
C PRO A 86 13.36 8.56 11.01
N ASP A 87 13.15 9.64 11.74
CA ASP A 87 13.84 9.83 13.00
C ASP A 87 13.49 8.69 13.96
N LYS A 88 14.45 8.30 14.82
CA LYS A 88 14.32 7.15 15.73
C LYS A 88 13.03 7.14 16.57
N GLU A 89 12.54 8.31 16.92
CA GLU A 89 11.31 8.47 17.69
C GLU A 89 10.06 7.97 16.94
N TRP A 90 10.07 8.00 15.62
CA TRP A 90 8.95 7.59 14.78
C TRP A 90 9.00 6.11 14.33
N GLU A 91 10.17 5.46 14.44
CA GLU A 91 10.33 4.05 14.03
C GLU A 91 9.26 3.13 14.63
N PRO A 92 8.95 3.18 15.96
CA PRO A 92 7.97 2.27 16.56
C PRO A 92 6.53 2.45 16.03
N VAL A 93 6.24 3.63 15.49
CA VAL A 93 4.89 4.00 15.01
C VAL A 93 4.82 4.23 13.50
N LEU A 94 5.86 3.87 12.76
CA LEU A 94 5.95 4.13 11.32
C LEU A 94 4.77 3.53 10.53
N SER A 95 4.25 2.36 10.94
CA SER A 95 3.04 1.81 10.33
C SER A 95 1.81 2.71 10.46
N LEU A 96 1.71 3.49 11.54
CA LEU A 96 0.65 4.50 11.70
C LEU A 96 0.93 5.76 10.88
N VAL A 97 2.20 6.17 10.76
CA VAL A 97 2.59 7.30 9.90
C VAL A 97 2.23 6.99 8.44
N VAL A 98 2.63 5.82 7.93
CA VAL A 98 2.24 5.36 6.59
C VAL A 98 0.73 5.31 6.46
N GLY A 99 0.03 4.75 7.44
CA GLY A 99 -1.43 4.70 7.47
C GLY A 99 -2.08 6.07 7.45
N TYR A 100 -1.54 7.03 8.19
CA TYR A 100 -2.03 8.41 8.20
C TYR A 100 -1.88 9.06 6.82
N VAL A 101 -0.73 8.91 6.18
CA VAL A 101 -0.48 9.42 4.83
C VAL A 101 -1.48 8.84 3.83
N LEU A 102 -1.69 7.50 3.84
CA LEU A 102 -2.68 6.85 2.99
C LEU A 102 -4.11 7.32 3.29
N SER A 103 -4.46 7.45 4.57
CA SER A 103 -5.77 7.94 5.00
C SER A 103 -6.02 9.39 4.55
N ARG A 104 -5.02 10.26 4.65
CA ARG A 104 -5.10 11.65 4.18
C ARG A 104 -5.26 11.73 2.65
N ALA A 105 -4.53 10.91 1.91
CA ALA A 105 -4.68 10.83 0.46
C ALA A 105 -6.09 10.35 0.05
N LEU A 106 -6.61 9.31 0.69
CA LEU A 106 -7.97 8.82 0.44
C LEU A 106 -9.04 9.84 0.82
N LEU A 107 -8.83 10.62 1.89
CA LEU A 107 -9.76 11.68 2.27
C LEU A 107 -9.88 12.77 1.21
N GLN A 108 -8.81 13.09 0.47
CA GLN A 108 -8.85 14.03 -0.65
C GLN A 108 -9.71 13.52 -1.82
N LEU A 109 -9.89 12.20 -1.92
CA LEU A 109 -10.83 11.56 -2.86
C LEU A 109 -12.25 11.42 -2.27
N GLY A 110 -12.52 12.00 -1.10
CA GLY A 110 -13.81 11.91 -0.41
C GLY A 110 -14.02 10.61 0.39
N VAL A 111 -12.98 9.78 0.56
CA VAL A 111 -13.08 8.49 1.26
C VAL A 111 -12.45 8.58 2.65
N GLY A 112 -13.28 8.62 3.67
CA GLY A 112 -12.85 8.71 5.08
C GLY A 112 -12.38 7.36 5.63
N VAL A 113 -11.10 7.02 5.45
CA VAL A 113 -10.49 5.83 6.04
C VAL A 113 -9.85 6.19 7.38
N GLY A 114 -10.26 5.51 8.44
CA GLY A 114 -9.67 5.66 9.78
C GLY A 114 -8.49 4.72 10.00
N LEU A 115 -7.77 4.95 11.10
CA LEU A 115 -6.69 4.09 11.56
C LEU A 115 -7.10 3.34 12.82
N LYS A 116 -6.92 2.04 12.81
CA LYS A 116 -7.06 1.21 14.00
C LYS A 116 -5.69 0.69 14.42
N TRP A 117 -5.32 1.04 15.65
CA TRP A 117 -4.06 0.59 16.26
C TRP A 117 -3.89 -0.93 16.12
N PRO A 118 -2.70 -1.42 15.81
CA PRO A 118 -1.49 -0.64 15.57
C PRO A 118 -1.21 -0.36 14.08
N ASN A 119 -1.95 -0.95 13.13
CA ASN A 119 -1.55 -0.95 11.73
C ASN A 119 -2.68 -1.22 10.72
N ASP A 120 -3.93 -1.10 11.13
CA ASP A 120 -5.07 -1.40 10.28
C ASP A 120 -5.69 -0.13 9.68
N LEU A 121 -6.02 -0.19 8.40
CA LEU A 121 -6.90 0.76 7.73
C LEU A 121 -8.35 0.33 7.95
N TRP A 122 -9.18 1.27 8.41
CA TRP A 122 -10.55 0.99 8.83
C TRP A 122 -11.55 1.83 8.04
N PHE A 123 -12.50 1.17 7.39
CA PHE A 123 -13.51 1.83 6.57
C PHE A 123 -14.89 1.22 6.81
N GLU A 124 -15.93 2.05 6.96
CA GLU A 124 -17.33 1.62 7.19
C GLU A 124 -17.50 0.53 8.27
N GLY A 125 -16.78 0.69 9.37
CA GLY A 125 -16.87 -0.23 10.51
C GLY A 125 -16.18 -1.58 10.29
N GLY A 126 -15.34 -1.74 9.26
CA GLY A 126 -14.57 -2.94 8.96
C GLY A 126 -13.11 -2.67 8.62
N LYS A 127 -12.29 -3.73 8.66
CA LYS A 127 -10.90 -3.67 8.22
C LYS A 127 -10.85 -3.62 6.69
N ALA A 128 -10.36 -2.52 6.13
CA ALA A 128 -10.17 -2.32 4.71
C ALA A 128 -8.72 -2.60 4.25
N GLY A 129 -7.77 -2.59 5.18
CA GLY A 129 -6.38 -2.82 4.83
C GLY A 129 -5.49 -3.03 6.06
N GLY A 130 -4.22 -3.28 5.80
CA GLY A 130 -3.19 -3.40 6.83
C GLY A 130 -1.83 -2.99 6.31
N ILE A 131 -0.98 -2.54 7.22
CA ILE A 131 0.36 -2.05 6.93
C ILE A 131 1.36 -2.86 7.75
N LEU A 132 2.42 -3.33 7.10
CA LEU A 132 3.53 -4.03 7.72
C LEU A 132 4.82 -3.33 7.37
N VAL A 133 5.47 -2.70 8.35
CA VAL A 133 6.77 -2.08 8.14
C VAL A 133 7.87 -3.04 8.59
N GLU A 134 8.85 -3.23 7.73
CA GLU A 134 10.11 -3.92 8.04
C GLU A 134 11.24 -2.90 7.99
N ASP A 135 12.08 -2.90 9.02
CA ASP A 135 13.35 -2.18 9.04
C ASP A 135 14.50 -3.17 8.92
N LYS A 136 15.43 -2.91 8.01
CA LYS A 136 16.68 -3.64 7.89
C LYS A 136 17.82 -2.64 7.77
N GLN A 137 18.64 -2.53 8.81
CA GLN A 137 19.85 -1.68 8.83
C GLN A 137 19.56 -0.21 8.50
N GLY A 138 18.42 0.32 9.01
CA GLY A 138 18.05 1.70 8.78
C GLY A 138 17.35 1.95 7.45
N VAL A 139 16.91 0.91 6.76
CA VAL A 139 16.08 1.02 5.55
C VAL A 139 14.68 0.54 5.86
N CYS A 140 13.69 1.39 5.65
CA CYS A 140 12.30 1.12 5.95
C CYS A 140 11.50 0.72 4.70
N MET A 141 10.92 -0.47 4.72
CA MET A 141 10.03 -0.98 3.68
C MET A 141 8.62 -1.15 4.22
N ALA A 142 7.66 -0.41 3.67
CA ALA A 142 6.27 -0.49 4.07
C ALA A 142 5.48 -1.41 3.14
N GLY A 143 5.11 -2.60 3.61
CA GLY A 143 4.14 -3.47 2.96
C GLY A 143 2.71 -2.96 3.22
N VAL A 144 1.93 -2.79 2.16
CA VAL A 144 0.55 -2.28 2.21
C VAL A 144 -0.38 -3.26 1.51
N GLY A 145 -1.38 -3.74 2.24
CA GLY A 145 -2.48 -4.53 1.69
C GLY A 145 -3.80 -3.78 1.85
N ILE A 146 -4.54 -3.54 0.76
CA ILE A 146 -5.86 -2.89 0.80
C ILE A 146 -6.86 -3.74 0.04
N ASN A 147 -7.97 -4.08 0.68
CA ASN A 147 -9.12 -4.69 0.03
C ASN A 147 -9.75 -3.65 -0.89
N PHE A 148 -9.62 -3.86 -2.21
CA PHE A 148 -10.15 -2.93 -3.18
C PHE A 148 -11.40 -3.47 -3.86
N PHE A 149 -11.30 -4.54 -4.65
CA PHE A 149 -12.46 -5.18 -5.30
C PHE A 149 -12.96 -6.43 -4.58
N HIS A 150 -12.12 -7.08 -3.76
CA HIS A 150 -12.45 -8.36 -3.14
C HIS A 150 -12.23 -8.36 -1.64
N LEU A 151 -13.15 -9.00 -0.92
CA LEU A 151 -13.01 -9.27 0.49
C LEU A 151 -12.34 -10.63 0.72
N PRO A 152 -11.48 -10.77 1.72
CA PRO A 152 -10.98 -12.07 2.12
C PRO A 152 -12.13 -12.93 2.67
N PRO A 153 -12.13 -14.25 2.43
CA PRO A 153 -13.12 -15.14 3.02
C PRO A 153 -13.08 -15.09 4.55
N LEU A 154 -14.24 -14.92 5.19
CA LEU A 154 -14.32 -14.72 6.64
C LEU A 154 -13.74 -15.90 7.44
N ASN A 155 -13.84 -17.12 6.92
CA ASN A 155 -13.28 -18.33 7.53
C ASN A 155 -11.74 -18.38 7.50
N GLN A 156 -11.09 -17.54 6.69
CA GLN A 156 -9.63 -17.41 6.64
C GLN A 156 -9.10 -16.27 7.53
N LEU A 157 -9.99 -15.50 8.11
CA LEU A 157 -9.64 -14.46 9.07
C LEU A 157 -9.36 -15.11 10.44
N ARG A 158 -8.10 -15.34 10.75
CA ARG A 158 -7.66 -15.92 12.03
C ARG A 158 -7.84 -14.97 13.23
N ASP A 159 -8.18 -13.73 13.00
CA ASP A 159 -8.40 -12.75 14.06
C ASP A 159 -9.82 -12.89 14.61
N LYS A 160 -9.96 -13.65 15.71
CA LYS A 160 -11.24 -13.85 16.40
C LYS A 160 -11.90 -12.54 16.86
N GLY A 161 -11.14 -11.43 16.91
CA GLY A 161 -11.64 -10.09 17.23
C GLY A 161 -12.10 -9.29 16.00
N LEU A 162 -11.79 -9.74 14.78
CA LEU A 162 -12.19 -9.04 13.56
C LEU A 162 -13.59 -9.47 13.14
N LYS A 163 -14.57 -8.63 13.47
CA LYS A 163 -16.00 -8.92 13.21
C LYS A 163 -16.44 -8.51 11.79
N LYS A 164 -15.70 -7.62 11.12
CA LYS A 164 -16.06 -7.08 9.81
C LYS A 164 -14.83 -6.73 8.99
N VAL A 165 -14.89 -7.00 7.70
CA VAL A 165 -13.96 -6.52 6.67
C VAL A 165 -14.70 -5.61 5.70
N SER A 166 -13.99 -4.66 5.11
CA SER A 166 -14.52 -3.70 4.15
C SER A 166 -13.63 -3.61 2.93
N MET A 167 -14.13 -3.06 1.84
CA MET A 167 -13.40 -2.78 0.61
C MET A 167 -13.68 -1.36 0.13
N LEU A 168 -12.76 -0.78 -0.66
CA LEU A 168 -12.82 0.64 -1.02
C LEU A 168 -13.46 0.91 -2.38
N SER A 169 -13.53 -0.06 -3.30
CA SER A 169 -14.01 0.18 -4.66
C SER A 169 -15.42 0.79 -4.76
N PRO A 170 -16.38 0.50 -3.86
CA PRO A 170 -17.69 1.16 -3.93
C PRO A 170 -17.62 2.68 -3.72
N ALA A 171 -16.64 3.15 -2.92
CA ALA A 171 -16.42 4.56 -2.65
C ALA A 171 -15.49 5.26 -3.68
N LEU A 172 -14.87 4.48 -4.56
CA LEU A 172 -13.89 4.95 -5.55
C LEU A 172 -14.24 4.42 -6.96
N PRO A 173 -15.42 4.77 -7.51
CA PRO A 173 -15.83 4.30 -8.83
C PRO A 173 -14.87 4.84 -9.90
N GLY A 174 -14.52 3.99 -10.87
CA GLY A 174 -13.65 4.35 -11.99
C GLY A 174 -12.15 4.30 -11.71
N TRP A 175 -11.73 4.09 -10.45
CA TRP A 175 -10.31 3.92 -10.14
C TRP A 175 -9.83 2.50 -10.49
N SER A 176 -8.68 2.42 -11.17
CA SER A 176 -7.93 1.18 -11.28
C SER A 176 -7.04 0.97 -10.05
N ILE A 177 -6.55 -0.26 -9.87
CA ILE A 177 -5.60 -0.58 -8.78
C ILE A 177 -4.28 0.18 -8.96
N SER A 178 -3.75 0.23 -10.19
CA SER A 178 -2.51 0.93 -10.52
C SER A 178 -2.65 2.44 -10.37
N GLY A 179 -3.74 3.01 -10.86
CA GLY A 179 -4.02 4.45 -10.74
C GLY A 179 -4.19 4.88 -9.30
N LEU A 180 -4.96 4.13 -8.50
CA LEU A 180 -5.12 4.45 -7.08
C LEU A 180 -3.79 4.33 -6.33
N TRP A 181 -3.03 3.25 -6.56
CA TRP A 181 -1.73 3.11 -5.88
C TRP A 181 -0.76 4.21 -6.29
N ALA A 182 -0.68 4.54 -7.59
CA ALA A 182 0.13 5.65 -8.08
C ALA A 182 -0.25 6.99 -7.41
N TYR A 183 -1.55 7.26 -7.26
CA TYR A 183 -2.05 8.44 -6.55
C TYR A 183 -1.62 8.45 -5.08
N LEU A 184 -1.75 7.33 -4.37
CA LEU A 184 -1.35 7.22 -2.97
C LEU A 184 0.14 7.48 -2.78
N VAL A 185 1.00 6.93 -3.66
CA VAL A 185 2.45 7.18 -3.64
C VAL A 185 2.75 8.65 -3.94
N TYR A 186 2.08 9.23 -4.92
CA TYR A 186 2.25 10.64 -5.27
C TYR A 186 1.92 11.57 -4.10
N GLN A 187 0.76 11.38 -3.48
CA GLN A 187 0.33 12.19 -2.33
C GLN A 187 1.20 11.97 -1.10
N GLY A 188 1.72 10.78 -0.90
CA GLY A 188 2.58 10.48 0.24
C GLY A 188 3.99 11.03 0.13
N ARG A 189 4.43 11.36 -1.09
CA ARG A 189 5.73 12.00 -1.34
C ARG A 189 5.68 13.51 -1.13
N ASN A 190 4.54 14.15 -1.35
CA ASN A 190 4.31 15.60 -1.29
C ASN A 190 3.65 16.01 0.03
#